data_f2cf2e50ffe35c7d35a062bcabc0d72b
#
_entry.id   f2cf2e50ffe35c7d35a062bcabc0d72b
#
_cell.length_a   1.000
_cell.length_b   1.000
_cell.length_c   1.000
_cell.angle_alpha   90.00
_cell.angle_beta   90.00
_cell.angle_gamma   90.00
#
_symmetry.space_group_name_H-M   'P 1'
#
loop_
_entity.id
_entity.type
_entity.pdbx_description
1 polymer ?
#
loop_
_entity_poly.entity_id
_entity_poly.type
_entity_poly.pdbx_seq_one_letter_code
_entity_poly.pdbx_strand_id
1 'polypeptide(L)'
;MKIPVILCLAVFLSAPAGPATSQGLVLEDETYDALPQLAQLEGYKDQDLPPAVDLSAYCPPVRNQGDVYSCVGWAVGYGALTIKKAILAQCTDRKRIEEQANSAMFIYNQIKRESCAQGARISDALNLIREKGDCLASEFDTDVEDCERRPDETLLNRTALDTIADYVTLFGLQASADEKIRRTIRALSGNEPVIIGMMVRRNFYQLHDAKYWWPNLGNTTPAGGHAMVVVGYDLPSASFLLFNSWGTVWGDRGFIRIKFEDFAEHCKYGFILKMGENARMGETVKAQSASLHPVRTISGAASLDYLDGEEADGSPLFRRSAMTLTGAGVYRATGRDWQTGQLFQLAAWAEQHGLYLYVFSIDPTETIHVHWPRSFRVSDRFSGLNESALLLDPQARATIPGPDQALRLNQSGYNTLYLLFAAKEVKHLDFIAAKMRDCTGDYRKRLESLLGKHLVPLADIRFEADRPAFTAATRSDGYMVPMVVVLNARN
;
A
#
# COMPACT_ATOMS: atom_id res chain seq x y z
N MET A 1 -6.17 -76.54 -37.36
CA MET A 1 -5.47 -76.13 -36.12
C MET A 1 -5.45 -74.63 -36.11
N LYS A 2 -6.36 -73.97 -35.35
CA LYS A 2 -6.48 -72.52 -35.29
C LYS A 2 -5.80 -72.08 -33.99
N ILE A 3 -4.78 -71.22 -34.10
CA ILE A 3 -4.05 -70.62 -32.99
C ILE A 3 -4.78 -69.34 -32.55
N PRO A 4 -5.16 -69.17 -31.30
CA PRO A 4 -5.77 -67.91 -30.84
C PRO A 4 -4.70 -66.84 -30.61
N VAL A 5 -4.88 -65.70 -31.23
CA VAL A 5 -4.10 -64.47 -30.96
C VAL A 5 -4.60 -63.87 -29.67
N ILE A 6 -3.78 -63.87 -28.61
CA ILE A 6 -4.07 -63.17 -27.35
C ILE A 6 -3.61 -61.73 -27.54
N LEU A 7 -4.60 -60.81 -27.58
CA LEU A 7 -4.40 -59.36 -27.62
C LEU A 7 -4.16 -58.88 -26.19
N CYS A 8 -2.89 -58.65 -25.80
CA CYS A 8 -2.56 -57.98 -24.53
C CYS A 8 -2.92 -56.51 -24.62
N LEU A 9 -4.01 -56.14 -23.98
CA LEU A 9 -4.38 -54.73 -23.77
C LEU A 9 -3.51 -54.18 -22.66
N ALA A 10 -2.47 -53.38 -22.99
CA ALA A 10 -1.69 -52.61 -22.01
C ALA A 10 -2.54 -51.43 -21.54
N VAL A 11 -3.13 -51.54 -20.36
CA VAL A 11 -3.76 -50.42 -19.68
C VAL A 11 -2.65 -49.54 -19.13
N PHE A 12 -2.36 -48.43 -19.82
CA PHE A 12 -1.57 -47.36 -19.24
C PHE A 12 -2.42 -46.69 -18.15
N LEU A 13 -2.19 -47.08 -16.90
CA LEU A 13 -2.59 -46.32 -15.72
C LEU A 13 -1.77 -45.01 -15.72
N SER A 14 -2.34 -43.94 -16.27
CA SER A 14 -1.84 -42.59 -16.00
C SER A 14 -2.03 -42.36 -14.53
N ALA A 15 -0.93 -42.33 -13.77
CA ALA A 15 -0.94 -41.84 -12.39
C ALA A 15 -1.54 -40.43 -12.40
N PRO A 16 -2.49 -40.11 -11.51
CA PRO A 16 -2.97 -38.73 -11.40
C PRO A 16 -1.75 -37.85 -11.13
N ALA A 17 -1.62 -36.78 -11.93
CA ALA A 17 -0.65 -35.73 -11.63
C ALA A 17 -0.95 -35.26 -10.21
N GLY A 18 -0.02 -35.48 -9.28
CA GLY A 18 -0.14 -35.01 -7.92
C GLY A 18 -0.39 -33.48 -7.94
N PRO A 19 -1.10 -32.94 -6.96
CA PRO A 19 -1.36 -31.52 -6.89
C PRO A 19 -0.04 -30.77 -7.05
N ALA A 20 -0.04 -29.76 -7.93
CA ALA A 20 1.11 -28.87 -8.09
C ALA A 20 1.55 -28.41 -6.71
N THR A 21 2.79 -28.78 -6.30
CA THR A 21 3.32 -28.47 -4.99
C THR A 21 3.40 -26.97 -4.83
N SER A 22 2.41 -26.37 -4.17
CA SER A 22 2.37 -24.96 -3.81
C SER A 22 3.49 -24.69 -2.82
N GLN A 23 4.34 -23.73 -3.13
CA GLN A 23 5.53 -23.40 -2.32
C GLN A 23 5.21 -22.52 -1.09
N GLY A 24 4.06 -22.68 -0.52
CA GLY A 24 3.65 -21.97 0.69
C GLY A 24 2.84 -20.69 0.45
N LEU A 25 2.75 -20.17 -0.77
CA LEU A 25 1.79 -19.11 -1.08
C LEU A 25 0.45 -19.71 -1.49
N VAL A 26 -0.58 -19.44 -0.72
CA VAL A 26 -1.98 -19.69 -1.07
C VAL A 26 -2.50 -18.53 -1.89
N LEU A 27 -3.03 -18.83 -3.09
CA LEU A 27 -3.61 -17.80 -3.95
C LEU A 27 -4.91 -17.26 -3.33
N GLU A 28 -5.12 -15.94 -3.47
CA GLU A 28 -6.18 -15.19 -2.80
C GLU A 28 -6.84 -14.13 -3.70
N ASP A 29 -7.09 -14.46 -4.95
CA ASP A 29 -7.52 -13.51 -5.98
C ASP A 29 -8.72 -12.66 -5.55
N GLU A 30 -9.79 -13.29 -5.03
CA GLU A 30 -11.00 -12.58 -4.58
C GLU A 30 -10.70 -11.67 -3.39
N THR A 31 -9.90 -12.14 -2.43
CA THR A 31 -9.49 -11.33 -1.27
C THR A 31 -8.62 -10.17 -1.71
N TYR A 32 -7.64 -10.43 -2.57
CA TYR A 32 -6.72 -9.41 -3.07
C TYR A 32 -7.44 -8.30 -3.85
N ASP A 33 -8.38 -8.67 -4.72
CA ASP A 33 -9.16 -7.73 -5.53
C ASP A 33 -10.08 -6.84 -4.68
N ALA A 34 -10.50 -7.31 -3.51
CA ALA A 34 -11.32 -6.56 -2.57
C ALA A 34 -10.51 -5.58 -1.68
N LEU A 35 -9.18 -5.72 -1.62
CA LEU A 35 -8.33 -4.87 -0.79
C LEU A 35 -8.17 -3.47 -1.41
N PRO A 36 -7.97 -2.44 -0.56
CA PRO A 36 -7.65 -1.10 -1.04
C PRO A 36 -6.34 -1.10 -1.84
N GLN A 37 -6.38 -0.58 -3.06
CA GLN A 37 -5.24 -0.43 -3.93
C GLN A 37 -4.62 0.95 -3.77
N LEU A 38 -3.29 1.04 -3.78
CA LEU A 38 -2.59 2.32 -3.79
C LEU A 38 -3.09 3.18 -4.95
N ALA A 39 -3.56 4.38 -4.62
CA ALA A 39 -4.12 5.29 -5.60
C ALA A 39 -3.09 5.68 -6.67
N GLN A 40 -3.55 5.87 -7.89
CA GLN A 40 -2.72 6.44 -8.94
C GLN A 40 -2.64 7.96 -8.75
N LEU A 41 -1.47 8.43 -8.37
CA LEU A 41 -1.19 9.84 -8.15
C LEU A 41 -0.46 10.43 -9.36
N GLU A 42 -0.66 11.72 -9.60
CA GLU A 42 0.00 12.47 -10.67
C GLU A 42 1.20 13.27 -10.15
N GLY A 43 1.99 13.82 -11.07
CA GLY A 43 3.11 14.71 -10.76
C GLY A 43 4.47 14.02 -10.75
N TYR A 44 4.52 12.69 -10.85
CA TYR A 44 5.75 11.98 -11.16
C TYR A 44 6.02 12.03 -12.66
N LYS A 45 7.05 12.72 -13.04
CA LYS A 45 7.68 12.48 -14.35
C LYS A 45 8.60 11.29 -14.17
N ASP A 46 8.48 10.27 -15.01
CA ASP A 46 9.38 9.11 -15.00
C ASP A 46 10.87 9.54 -15.19
N GLN A 47 11.10 10.79 -15.61
CA GLN A 47 12.41 11.44 -15.76
C GLN A 47 13.07 11.78 -14.41
N ASP A 48 12.32 11.83 -13.31
CA ASP A 48 12.85 12.19 -11.98
C ASP A 48 13.20 10.96 -11.13
N LEU A 49 13.01 9.75 -11.68
CA LEU A 49 13.33 8.51 -10.97
C LEU A 49 14.84 8.25 -10.96
N PRO A 50 15.42 7.81 -9.84
CA PRO A 50 16.79 7.34 -9.81
C PRO A 50 17.00 6.22 -10.84
N PRO A 51 18.16 6.15 -11.52
CA PRO A 51 18.43 5.10 -12.49
C PRO A 51 18.47 3.70 -11.87
N ALA A 52 18.72 3.62 -10.58
CA ALA A 52 18.68 2.38 -9.78
C ALA A 52 18.38 2.68 -8.32
N VAL A 53 17.75 1.71 -7.65
CA VAL A 53 17.59 1.67 -6.19
C VAL A 53 18.00 0.29 -5.71
N ASP A 54 18.76 0.25 -4.60
CA ASP A 54 19.19 -0.98 -3.96
C ASP A 54 19.03 -0.86 -2.44
N LEU A 55 18.02 -1.55 -1.90
CA LEU A 55 17.71 -1.60 -0.48
C LEU A 55 18.38 -2.80 0.22
N SER A 56 19.25 -3.55 -0.45
CA SER A 56 19.89 -4.76 0.09
C SER A 56 20.73 -4.49 1.34
N ALA A 57 21.24 -3.27 1.51
CA ALA A 57 21.94 -2.85 2.73
C ALA A 57 21.06 -2.83 3.98
N TYR A 58 19.73 -2.76 3.82
CA TYR A 58 18.75 -2.80 4.90
C TYR A 58 18.17 -4.20 5.13
N CYS A 59 18.54 -5.20 4.29
CA CYS A 59 18.06 -6.56 4.44
C CYS A 59 18.73 -7.26 5.62
N PRO A 60 17.97 -8.08 6.40
CA PRO A 60 18.58 -8.98 7.35
C PRO A 60 19.43 -10.05 6.63
N PRO A 61 20.32 -10.76 7.33
CA PRO A 61 21.04 -11.89 6.75
C PRO A 61 20.07 -12.90 6.14
N VAL A 62 20.41 -13.40 4.94
CA VAL A 62 19.58 -14.42 4.28
C VAL A 62 19.54 -15.69 5.12
N ARG A 63 18.33 -16.17 5.43
CA ARG A 63 18.08 -17.43 6.12
C ARG A 63 17.35 -18.42 5.21
N ASN A 64 17.27 -19.67 5.66
CA ASN A 64 16.58 -20.73 4.95
C ASN A 64 15.31 -21.12 5.70
N GLN A 65 14.17 -21.11 5.02
CA GLN A 65 12.87 -21.55 5.57
C GLN A 65 12.77 -23.07 5.78
N GLY A 66 13.75 -23.86 5.29
CA GLY A 66 13.70 -25.34 5.33
C GLY A 66 12.59 -25.90 4.45
N ASP A 67 12.05 -27.03 4.84
CA ASP A 67 11.00 -27.75 4.11
C ASP A 67 9.58 -27.31 4.48
N VAL A 68 9.46 -26.31 5.36
CA VAL A 68 8.17 -25.75 5.79
C VAL A 68 7.66 -24.71 4.77
N TYR A 69 6.37 -24.76 4.48
CA TYR A 69 5.75 -23.87 3.50
C TYR A 69 5.50 -22.45 4.04
N SER A 70 6.49 -21.89 4.70
CA SER A 70 6.43 -20.65 5.50
C SER A 70 6.86 -19.38 4.74
N CYS A 71 7.01 -19.41 3.41
CA CYS A 71 7.52 -18.28 2.62
C CYS A 71 6.78 -16.97 2.88
N VAL A 72 5.49 -17.01 3.19
CA VAL A 72 4.69 -15.80 3.50
C VAL A 72 5.18 -15.15 4.80
N GLY A 73 5.41 -15.92 5.87
CA GLY A 73 6.01 -15.40 7.11
C GLY A 73 7.38 -14.78 6.89
N TRP A 74 8.23 -15.46 6.07
CA TRP A 74 9.55 -14.95 5.71
C TRP A 74 9.49 -13.66 4.90
N ALA A 75 8.62 -13.57 3.91
CA ALA A 75 8.49 -12.36 3.10
C ALA A 75 7.91 -11.18 3.89
N VAL A 76 6.88 -11.42 4.72
CA VAL A 76 6.19 -10.36 5.46
C VAL A 76 6.96 -9.94 6.71
N GLY A 77 7.28 -10.86 7.63
CA GLY A 77 7.93 -10.56 8.91
C GLY A 77 9.43 -10.35 8.76
N TYR A 78 10.16 -11.44 8.48
CA TYR A 78 11.61 -11.41 8.40
C TYR A 78 12.14 -10.50 7.29
N GLY A 79 11.47 -10.47 6.14
CA GLY A 79 11.80 -9.61 5.01
C GLY A 79 11.26 -8.19 5.17
N ALA A 80 10.06 -7.94 4.66
CA ALA A 80 9.56 -6.58 4.45
C ALA A 80 9.45 -5.75 5.74
N LEU A 81 8.95 -6.31 6.84
CA LEU A 81 8.80 -5.60 8.11
C LEU A 81 10.17 -5.22 8.70
N THR A 82 11.14 -6.15 8.69
CA THR A 82 12.51 -5.87 9.15
C THR A 82 13.18 -4.81 8.28
N ILE A 83 13.12 -4.95 6.96
CA ILE A 83 13.71 -3.99 6.01
C ILE A 83 13.11 -2.61 6.22
N LYS A 84 11.78 -2.52 6.35
CA LYS A 84 11.10 -1.24 6.56
C LYS A 84 11.50 -0.56 7.86
N LYS A 85 11.64 -1.33 8.96
CA LYS A 85 12.16 -0.81 10.24
C LYS A 85 13.61 -0.34 10.12
N ALA A 86 14.46 -1.08 9.41
CA ALA A 86 15.85 -0.70 9.16
C ALA A 86 15.96 0.61 8.36
N ILE A 87 15.14 0.77 7.30
CA ILE A 87 15.06 2.00 6.51
C ILE A 87 14.63 3.19 7.38
N LEU A 88 13.58 3.04 8.18
CA LEU A 88 13.11 4.12 9.06
C LEU A 88 14.15 4.52 10.11
N ALA A 89 14.93 3.57 10.58
CA ALA A 89 16.05 3.80 11.51
C ALA A 89 17.34 4.25 10.81
N GLN A 90 17.36 4.31 9.48
CA GLN A 90 18.57 4.54 8.66
C GLN A 90 19.73 3.61 9.06
N CYS A 91 19.41 2.37 9.46
CA CYS A 91 20.36 1.40 9.97
C CYS A 91 20.82 0.46 8.87
N THR A 92 22.11 0.48 8.55
CA THR A 92 22.77 -0.45 7.62
C THR A 92 23.77 -1.38 8.33
N ASP A 93 23.83 -1.31 9.66
CA ASP A 93 24.61 -2.26 10.46
C ASP A 93 23.96 -3.64 10.43
N ARG A 94 24.58 -4.55 9.69
CA ARG A 94 24.06 -5.89 9.44
C ARG A 94 23.83 -6.70 10.72
N LYS A 95 24.70 -6.56 11.71
CA LYS A 95 24.57 -7.26 13.00
C LYS A 95 23.34 -6.73 13.76
N ARG A 96 23.19 -5.41 13.82
CA ARG A 96 22.03 -4.78 14.46
C ARG A 96 20.71 -5.13 13.75
N ILE A 97 20.72 -5.18 12.41
CA ILE A 97 19.55 -5.61 11.64
C ILE A 97 19.20 -7.05 11.95
N GLU A 98 20.21 -7.95 12.07
CA GLU A 98 19.99 -9.35 12.41
C GLU A 98 19.41 -9.52 13.83
N GLU A 99 19.97 -8.82 14.82
CA GLU A 99 19.50 -8.84 16.21
C GLU A 99 18.06 -8.35 16.35
N GLN A 100 17.62 -7.47 15.44
CA GLN A 100 16.30 -6.84 15.45
C GLN A 100 15.37 -7.36 14.34
N ALA A 101 15.76 -8.46 13.69
CA ALA A 101 14.94 -9.05 12.64
C ALA A 101 13.63 -9.62 13.22
N ASN A 102 12.54 -9.39 12.50
CA ASN A 102 11.23 -9.88 12.85
C ASN A 102 11.08 -11.37 12.56
N SER A 103 10.16 -12.05 13.27
CA SER A 103 9.99 -13.50 13.19
C SER A 103 9.15 -13.92 11.99
N ALA A 104 9.67 -14.83 11.19
CA ALA A 104 8.90 -15.50 10.14
C ALA A 104 7.90 -16.51 10.72
N MET A 105 8.34 -17.28 11.74
CA MET A 105 7.56 -18.39 12.27
C MET A 105 6.47 -17.94 13.25
N PHE A 106 6.64 -16.83 13.95
CA PHE A 106 5.58 -16.23 14.76
C PHE A 106 4.34 -15.92 13.89
N ILE A 107 4.57 -15.39 12.68
CA ILE A 107 3.51 -15.14 11.73
C ILE A 107 2.96 -16.45 11.19
N TYR A 108 3.81 -17.27 10.57
CA TYR A 108 3.37 -18.45 9.85
C TYR A 108 2.61 -19.44 10.72
N ASN A 109 3.08 -19.72 11.93
CA ASN A 109 2.47 -20.68 12.84
C ASN A 109 1.04 -20.31 13.26
N GLN A 110 0.69 -19.02 13.19
CA GLN A 110 -0.65 -18.54 13.53
C GLN A 110 -1.61 -18.50 12.34
N ILE A 111 -1.08 -18.40 11.10
CA ILE A 111 -1.90 -18.21 9.87
C ILE A 111 -1.89 -19.44 8.95
N LYS A 112 -0.95 -20.39 9.15
CA LYS A 112 -0.95 -21.61 8.34
C LYS A 112 -2.27 -22.35 8.45
N ARG A 113 -2.61 -23.09 7.44
CA ARG A 113 -3.77 -23.97 7.46
C ARG A 113 -3.50 -25.18 8.39
N GLU A 114 -3.76 -26.38 7.99
CA GLU A 114 -3.78 -27.56 8.85
C GLU A 114 -2.38 -28.13 9.17
N SER A 115 -1.39 -27.96 8.30
CA SER A 115 -0.06 -28.60 8.46
C SER A 115 1.09 -27.72 7.98
N CYS A 116 2.34 -28.09 8.33
CA CYS A 116 3.57 -27.42 7.88
C CYS A 116 3.80 -27.49 6.36
N ALA A 117 3.14 -28.42 5.68
CA ALA A 117 3.15 -28.55 4.21
C ALA A 117 2.03 -27.76 3.52
N GLN A 118 1.34 -26.91 4.27
CA GLN A 118 0.32 -26.03 3.74
C GLN A 118 0.73 -24.58 3.92
N GLY A 119 0.57 -23.80 2.83
CA GLY A 119 0.93 -22.40 2.83
C GLY A 119 -0.05 -21.49 3.55
N ALA A 120 0.19 -20.19 3.39
CA ALA A 120 -0.63 -19.13 3.92
C ALA A 120 -0.89 -18.05 2.86
N ARG A 121 -1.85 -17.17 3.12
CA ARG A 121 -2.12 -15.98 2.32
C ARG A 121 -1.28 -14.82 2.83
N ILE A 122 -0.86 -13.93 1.93
CA ILE A 122 -0.14 -12.73 2.32
C ILE A 122 -1.05 -11.80 3.14
N SER A 123 -2.33 -11.66 2.75
CA SER A 123 -3.29 -10.84 3.49
C SER A 123 -3.52 -11.31 4.92
N ASP A 124 -3.49 -12.63 5.19
CA ASP A 124 -3.62 -13.17 6.55
C ASP A 124 -2.42 -12.76 7.42
N ALA A 125 -1.20 -12.79 6.85
CA ALA A 125 0.01 -12.33 7.54
C ALA A 125 -0.03 -10.83 7.83
N LEU A 126 -0.45 -10.03 6.86
CA LEU A 126 -0.57 -8.57 6.99
C LEU A 126 -1.64 -8.18 8.02
N ASN A 127 -2.78 -8.86 8.04
CA ASN A 127 -3.81 -8.68 9.05
C ASN A 127 -3.29 -9.05 10.45
N LEU A 128 -2.57 -10.17 10.58
CA LEU A 128 -1.98 -10.59 11.85
C LEU A 128 -1.06 -9.51 12.42
N ILE A 129 -0.09 -9.02 11.62
CA ILE A 129 0.86 -8.01 12.12
C ILE A 129 0.21 -6.63 12.34
N ARG A 130 -0.90 -6.33 11.67
CA ARG A 130 -1.69 -5.13 11.92
C ARG A 130 -2.48 -5.23 13.24
N GLU A 131 -2.97 -6.41 13.59
CA GLU A 131 -3.81 -6.62 14.76
C GLU A 131 -2.99 -7.01 16.00
N LYS A 132 -1.96 -7.83 15.83
CA LYS A 132 -1.21 -8.45 16.94
C LYS A 132 0.27 -8.10 16.95
N GLY A 133 0.78 -7.44 15.90
CA GLY A 133 2.21 -7.17 15.75
C GLY A 133 3.04 -8.42 15.45
N ASP A 134 4.35 -8.31 15.66
CA ASP A 134 5.32 -9.38 15.47
C ASP A 134 6.42 -9.31 16.53
N CYS A 135 7.14 -10.42 16.77
CA CYS A 135 8.27 -10.50 17.71
C CYS A 135 9.60 -10.59 16.97
N LEU A 136 10.70 -10.58 17.72
CA LEU A 136 12.02 -10.81 17.15
C LEU A 136 12.21 -12.28 16.75
N ALA A 137 12.93 -12.52 15.66
CA ALA A 137 13.30 -13.85 15.19
C ALA A 137 14.08 -14.63 16.26
N SER A 138 14.92 -13.96 17.05
CA SER A 138 15.64 -14.56 18.17
C SER A 138 14.75 -15.12 19.28
N GLU A 139 13.49 -14.67 19.36
CA GLU A 139 12.53 -15.09 20.37
C GLU A 139 11.66 -16.26 19.91
N PHE A 140 11.44 -16.40 18.60
CA PHE A 140 10.49 -17.39 18.09
C PHE A 140 11.02 -18.29 16.96
N ASP A 141 11.96 -17.86 16.13
CA ASP A 141 12.51 -18.63 15.00
C ASP A 141 13.70 -19.51 15.42
N THR A 142 13.68 -20.04 16.64
CA THR A 142 14.74 -20.91 17.16
C THR A 142 14.78 -22.28 16.47
N ASP A 143 13.62 -22.74 16.00
CA ASP A 143 13.44 -23.90 15.15
C ASP A 143 12.44 -23.55 14.05
N VAL A 144 12.94 -23.34 12.83
CA VAL A 144 12.11 -22.94 11.68
C VAL A 144 11.28 -24.08 11.12
N GLU A 145 11.54 -25.33 11.55
CA GLU A 145 10.75 -26.49 11.14
C GLU A 145 9.60 -26.79 12.12
N ASP A 146 9.64 -26.24 13.34
CA ASP A 146 8.54 -26.36 14.30
C ASP A 146 7.38 -25.40 14.01
N CYS A 147 6.57 -25.76 13.05
CA CYS A 147 5.40 -24.98 12.71
C CYS A 147 4.20 -25.18 13.67
N GLU A 148 4.29 -26.08 14.63
CA GLU A 148 3.22 -26.30 15.60
C GLU A 148 3.36 -25.46 16.86
N ARG A 149 4.54 -24.89 17.10
CA ARG A 149 4.77 -23.98 18.21
C ARG A 149 3.80 -22.79 18.16
N ARG A 150 3.18 -22.51 19.29
CA ARG A 150 2.29 -21.33 19.43
C ARG A 150 2.91 -20.30 20.37
N PRO A 151 2.74 -19.00 20.07
CA PRO A 151 3.16 -17.96 21.02
C PRO A 151 2.30 -18.02 22.28
N ASP A 152 2.95 -17.78 23.43
CA ASP A 152 2.23 -17.63 24.70
C ASP A 152 1.58 -16.25 24.84
N GLU A 153 0.72 -16.10 25.86
CA GLU A 153 0.00 -14.84 26.10
C GLU A 153 0.95 -13.69 26.42
N THR A 154 2.07 -13.95 27.08
CA THR A 154 3.06 -12.91 27.42
C THR A 154 3.68 -12.34 26.15
N LEU A 155 4.06 -13.20 25.22
CA LEU A 155 4.59 -12.80 23.91
C LEU A 155 3.54 -12.04 23.10
N LEU A 156 2.30 -12.54 23.02
CA LEU A 156 1.20 -11.89 22.30
C LEU A 156 0.89 -10.49 22.85
N ASN A 157 0.87 -10.32 24.18
CA ASN A 157 0.63 -9.01 24.80
C ASN A 157 1.75 -8.01 24.49
N ARG A 158 2.99 -8.48 24.38
CA ARG A 158 4.13 -7.63 24.03
C ARG A 158 4.11 -7.24 22.54
N THR A 159 3.85 -8.17 21.65
CA THR A 159 3.82 -7.91 20.20
C THR A 159 2.69 -6.95 19.80
N ALA A 160 1.58 -6.93 20.52
CA ALA A 160 0.48 -5.99 20.30
C ALA A 160 0.90 -4.50 20.41
N LEU A 161 2.07 -4.20 20.96
CA LEU A 161 2.64 -2.86 21.02
C LEU A 161 3.46 -2.47 19.79
N ASP A 162 3.78 -3.42 18.90
CA ASP A 162 4.61 -3.24 17.71
C ASP A 162 3.86 -3.69 16.44
N THR A 163 2.75 -3.01 16.15
CA THR A 163 1.89 -3.29 15.01
C THR A 163 2.22 -2.38 13.82
N ILE A 164 1.93 -2.85 12.61
CA ILE A 164 1.85 -1.95 11.46
C ILE A 164 0.56 -1.11 11.55
N ALA A 165 0.56 0.07 10.95
CA ALA A 165 -0.65 0.89 10.89
C ALA A 165 -1.64 0.36 9.87
N ASP A 166 -1.14 -0.04 8.68
CA ASP A 166 -1.96 -0.49 7.57
C ASP A 166 -1.12 -1.14 6.47
N TYR A 167 -1.76 -1.64 5.42
CA TYR A 167 -1.14 -2.08 4.18
C TYR A 167 -2.08 -1.84 3.00
N VAL A 168 -1.52 -1.78 1.80
CA VAL A 168 -2.28 -1.61 0.55
C VAL A 168 -1.72 -2.52 -0.53
N THR A 169 -2.58 -2.88 -1.49
CA THR A 169 -2.11 -3.53 -2.72
C THR A 169 -1.48 -2.49 -3.64
N LEU A 170 -0.41 -2.88 -4.33
CA LEU A 170 0.35 -1.97 -5.19
C LEU A 170 -0.30 -1.83 -6.57
N PHE A 171 -0.89 -2.90 -7.08
CA PHE A 171 -1.57 -2.96 -8.37
C PHE A 171 -2.70 -4.00 -8.34
N GLY A 172 -3.68 -3.87 -9.23
CA GLY A 172 -4.78 -4.84 -9.34
C GLY A 172 -4.40 -6.11 -10.09
N LEU A 173 -5.25 -7.14 -10.02
CA LEU A 173 -5.04 -8.41 -10.73
C LEU A 173 -4.96 -8.25 -12.26
N GLN A 174 -5.70 -7.28 -12.80
CA GLN A 174 -5.80 -6.99 -14.23
C GLN A 174 -4.84 -5.88 -14.69
N ALA A 175 -3.93 -5.44 -13.81
CA ALA A 175 -2.96 -4.42 -14.14
C ALA A 175 -2.08 -4.85 -15.32
N SER A 176 -1.83 -3.93 -16.24
CA SER A 176 -0.93 -4.16 -17.37
C SER A 176 0.51 -4.39 -16.90
N ALA A 177 1.34 -4.98 -17.77
CA ALA A 177 2.76 -5.15 -17.50
C ALA A 177 3.43 -3.83 -17.11
N ASP A 178 3.19 -2.79 -17.89
CA ASP A 178 3.71 -1.45 -17.64
C ASP A 178 3.26 -0.88 -16.28
N GLU A 179 2.01 -1.10 -15.91
CA GLU A 179 1.50 -0.63 -14.62
C GLU A 179 2.19 -1.34 -13.45
N LYS A 180 2.31 -2.66 -13.49
CA LYS A 180 3.03 -3.44 -12.47
C LYS A 180 4.47 -2.97 -12.31
N ILE A 181 5.18 -2.79 -13.43
CA ILE A 181 6.57 -2.35 -13.46
C ILE A 181 6.69 -0.93 -12.88
N ARG A 182 5.95 0.04 -13.41
CA ARG A 182 6.03 1.45 -12.96
C ARG A 182 5.68 1.61 -11.50
N ARG A 183 4.62 0.96 -11.01
CA ARG A 183 4.21 1.05 -9.61
C ARG A 183 5.26 0.45 -8.68
N THR A 184 5.88 -0.66 -9.07
CA THR A 184 6.97 -1.28 -8.30
C THR A 184 8.22 -0.40 -8.27
N ILE A 185 8.62 0.19 -9.40
CA ILE A 185 9.74 1.14 -9.47
C ILE A 185 9.47 2.35 -8.56
N ARG A 186 8.26 2.93 -8.62
CA ARG A 186 7.88 4.08 -7.79
C ARG A 186 7.89 3.75 -6.29
N ALA A 187 7.36 2.60 -5.88
CA ALA A 187 7.44 2.17 -4.49
C ALA A 187 8.89 2.09 -4.01
N LEU A 188 9.75 1.43 -4.77
CA LEU A 188 11.17 1.29 -4.43
C LEU A 188 11.91 2.63 -4.42
N SER A 189 11.59 3.57 -5.32
CA SER A 189 12.18 4.92 -5.33
C SER A 189 11.81 5.73 -4.08
N GLY A 190 10.65 5.42 -3.47
CA GLY A 190 10.22 5.93 -2.17
C GLY A 190 10.77 5.14 -0.97
N ASN A 191 11.74 4.24 -1.17
CA ASN A 191 12.26 3.33 -0.15
C ASN A 191 11.18 2.41 0.46
N GLU A 192 10.21 1.98 -0.37
CA GLU A 192 9.19 1.02 0.02
C GLU A 192 9.57 -0.37 -0.51
N PRO A 193 9.98 -1.33 0.34
CA PRO A 193 10.15 -2.72 -0.06
C PRO A 193 8.78 -3.31 -0.41
N VAL A 194 8.71 -4.07 -1.52
CA VAL A 194 7.43 -4.59 -2.02
C VAL A 194 7.32 -6.08 -1.73
N ILE A 195 6.34 -6.49 -0.94
CA ILE A 195 6.00 -7.91 -0.74
C ILE A 195 5.28 -8.39 -1.99
N ILE A 196 5.75 -9.49 -2.56
CA ILE A 196 5.15 -10.06 -3.78
C ILE A 196 4.71 -11.49 -3.61
N GLY A 197 3.61 -11.82 -4.29
CA GLY A 197 3.21 -13.19 -4.58
C GLY A 197 3.48 -13.50 -6.05
N MET A 198 4.38 -14.43 -6.31
CA MET A 198 4.87 -14.76 -7.64
C MET A 198 4.61 -16.22 -7.99
N MET A 199 4.21 -16.50 -9.24
CA MET A 199 4.11 -17.84 -9.78
C MET A 199 5.48 -18.27 -10.28
N VAL A 200 6.09 -19.26 -9.63
CA VAL A 200 7.41 -19.75 -10.00
C VAL A 200 7.36 -21.04 -10.81
N ARG A 201 8.44 -21.32 -11.54
CA ARG A 201 8.63 -22.52 -12.34
C ARG A 201 9.70 -23.42 -11.69
N ARG A 202 9.78 -24.68 -12.11
CA ARG A 202 10.74 -25.63 -11.50
C ARG A 202 12.20 -25.22 -11.64
N ASN A 203 12.58 -24.49 -12.68
CA ASN A 203 13.92 -23.95 -12.86
C ASN A 203 14.31 -22.93 -11.76
N PHE A 204 13.32 -22.33 -11.07
CA PHE A 204 13.58 -21.39 -9.98
C PHE A 204 14.28 -22.05 -8.75
N TYR A 205 14.00 -23.35 -8.51
CA TYR A 205 14.64 -24.08 -7.42
C TYR A 205 16.12 -24.39 -7.64
N GLN A 206 16.53 -24.44 -8.90
CA GLN A 206 17.86 -24.90 -9.30
C GLN A 206 18.86 -23.76 -9.53
N LEU A 207 18.53 -22.57 -9.04
CA LEU A 207 19.39 -21.40 -9.18
C LEU A 207 20.50 -21.43 -8.14
N HIS A 208 21.70 -21.85 -8.54
CA HIS A 208 22.91 -21.78 -7.75
C HIS A 208 23.89 -20.82 -8.43
N ASP A 209 24.49 -19.92 -7.66
CA ASP A 209 25.42 -18.88 -8.17
C ASP A 209 24.86 -18.08 -9.37
N ALA A 210 23.53 -17.95 -9.42
CA ALA A 210 22.82 -17.32 -10.52
C ALA A 210 22.47 -15.87 -10.16
N LYS A 211 22.81 -14.91 -11.03
CA LYS A 211 22.44 -13.49 -10.89
C LYS A 211 21.03 -13.19 -11.40
N TYR A 212 20.56 -13.97 -12.37
CA TYR A 212 19.26 -13.77 -13.01
C TYR A 212 18.45 -15.07 -13.04
N TRP A 213 17.18 -14.95 -12.78
CA TRP A 213 16.20 -15.97 -13.12
C TRP A 213 15.63 -15.70 -14.51
N TRP A 214 15.65 -16.75 -15.34
CA TRP A 214 15.09 -16.77 -16.67
C TRP A 214 13.95 -17.78 -16.70
N PRO A 215 12.68 -17.36 -16.48
CA PRO A 215 11.55 -18.29 -16.34
C PRO A 215 11.35 -19.23 -17.51
N ASN A 216 11.72 -18.77 -18.73
CA ASN A 216 11.51 -19.49 -19.97
C ASN A 216 12.71 -20.38 -20.39
N LEU A 217 13.73 -20.53 -19.54
CA LEU A 217 14.89 -21.38 -19.80
C LEU A 217 14.90 -22.64 -18.90
N GLY A 218 15.26 -23.79 -19.44
CA GLY A 218 15.37 -25.04 -18.71
C GLY A 218 14.01 -25.67 -18.36
N ASN A 219 13.85 -26.11 -17.10
CA ASN A 219 12.59 -26.73 -16.67
C ASN A 219 11.53 -25.67 -16.35
N THR A 220 10.68 -25.38 -17.32
CA THR A 220 9.64 -24.37 -17.27
C THR A 220 8.30 -24.87 -16.70
N THR A 221 8.25 -26.09 -16.17
CA THR A 221 7.02 -26.63 -15.55
C THR A 221 6.59 -25.73 -14.39
N PRO A 222 5.30 -25.33 -14.30
CA PRO A 222 4.80 -24.59 -13.16
C PRO A 222 5.08 -25.31 -11.84
N ALA A 223 5.51 -24.57 -10.84
CA ALA A 223 5.87 -25.11 -9.53
C ALA A 223 5.00 -24.59 -8.38
N GLY A 224 4.18 -23.54 -8.62
CA GLY A 224 3.26 -22.98 -7.64
C GLY A 224 3.59 -21.54 -7.26
N GLY A 225 2.92 -21.06 -6.21
CA GLY A 225 3.08 -19.70 -5.71
C GLY A 225 4.16 -19.60 -4.64
N HIS A 226 4.95 -18.52 -4.68
CA HIS A 226 6.00 -18.22 -3.72
C HIS A 226 5.95 -16.73 -3.32
N ALA A 227 6.21 -16.43 -2.05
CA ALA A 227 6.25 -15.07 -1.54
C ALA A 227 7.70 -14.61 -1.32
N MET A 228 8.02 -13.41 -1.76
CA MET A 228 9.34 -12.78 -1.66
C MET A 228 9.22 -11.27 -1.45
N VAL A 229 10.36 -10.58 -1.35
CA VAL A 229 10.39 -9.11 -1.27
C VAL A 229 11.22 -8.54 -2.42
N VAL A 230 10.67 -7.58 -3.15
CA VAL A 230 11.44 -6.76 -4.09
C VAL A 230 12.15 -5.67 -3.30
N VAL A 231 13.47 -5.64 -3.42
CA VAL A 231 14.34 -4.74 -2.65
C VAL A 231 15.19 -3.82 -3.53
N GLY A 232 14.96 -3.80 -4.82
CA GLY A 232 15.66 -2.88 -5.71
C GLY A 232 15.25 -3.01 -7.15
N TYR A 233 15.65 -2.02 -7.94
CA TYR A 233 15.53 -2.03 -9.39
C TYR A 233 16.77 -1.41 -10.03
N ASP A 234 16.95 -1.69 -11.31
CA ASP A 234 18.00 -1.12 -12.15
C ASP A 234 17.42 -0.88 -13.56
N LEU A 235 17.24 0.40 -13.93
CA LEU A 235 16.66 0.78 -15.21
C LEU A 235 17.54 0.38 -16.40
N PRO A 236 18.89 0.57 -16.38
CA PRO A 236 19.76 0.14 -17.47
C PRO A 236 19.67 -1.34 -17.80
N SER A 237 19.55 -2.21 -16.78
CA SER A 237 19.40 -3.65 -17.00
C SER A 237 17.95 -4.10 -17.09
N ALA A 238 16.97 -3.19 -16.94
CA ALA A 238 15.55 -3.44 -16.91
C ALA A 238 15.20 -4.63 -15.97
N SER A 239 15.65 -4.56 -14.69
CA SER A 239 15.48 -5.67 -13.76
C SER A 239 15.15 -5.24 -12.34
N PHE A 240 14.40 -6.10 -11.63
CA PHE A 240 14.21 -6.02 -10.19
C PHE A 240 15.15 -6.95 -9.45
N LEU A 241 15.50 -6.60 -8.20
CA LEU A 241 16.23 -7.41 -7.25
C LEU A 241 15.27 -7.99 -6.21
N LEU A 242 15.24 -9.32 -6.08
CA LEU A 242 14.38 -10.04 -5.15
C LEU A 242 15.21 -10.59 -3.99
N PHE A 243 14.68 -10.47 -2.77
CA PHE A 243 15.18 -11.08 -1.55
C PHE A 243 14.35 -12.32 -1.23
N ASN A 244 15.04 -13.49 -1.08
CA ASN A 244 14.41 -14.80 -0.90
C ASN A 244 14.81 -15.45 0.43
N SER A 245 14.11 -16.50 0.81
CA SER A 245 14.24 -17.27 2.07
C SER A 245 14.77 -18.70 1.88
N TRP A 246 15.63 -18.93 0.89
CA TRP A 246 16.17 -20.28 0.58
C TRP A 246 17.67 -20.42 0.85
N GLY A 247 18.20 -19.60 1.78
CA GLY A 247 19.60 -19.63 2.17
C GLY A 247 20.53 -19.01 1.14
N THR A 248 21.80 -18.87 1.52
CA THR A 248 22.83 -18.17 0.73
C THR A 248 23.41 -19.01 -0.42
N VAL A 249 23.09 -20.28 -0.51
CA VAL A 249 23.52 -21.18 -1.61
C VAL A 249 22.62 -21.00 -2.83
N TRP A 250 21.39 -20.50 -2.63
CA TRP A 250 20.45 -20.23 -3.71
C TRP A 250 20.66 -18.83 -4.28
N GLY A 251 20.51 -18.71 -5.62
CA GLY A 251 20.64 -17.45 -6.35
C GLY A 251 22.04 -16.82 -6.23
N ASP A 252 22.12 -15.51 -6.14
CA ASP A 252 23.32 -14.75 -5.75
C ASP A 252 23.27 -14.48 -4.25
N ARG A 253 23.69 -15.44 -3.43
CA ARG A 253 23.70 -15.38 -1.97
C ARG A 253 22.32 -15.07 -1.35
N GLY A 254 21.27 -15.69 -1.92
CA GLY A 254 19.88 -15.56 -1.48
C GLY A 254 19.11 -14.43 -2.18
N PHE A 255 19.73 -13.71 -3.09
CA PHE A 255 19.10 -12.73 -3.95
C PHE A 255 19.02 -13.23 -5.40
N ILE A 256 18.12 -12.67 -6.18
CA ILE A 256 18.02 -12.95 -7.62
C ILE A 256 17.47 -11.74 -8.35
N ARG A 257 17.96 -11.49 -9.56
CA ARG A 257 17.37 -10.49 -10.45
C ARG A 257 16.38 -11.16 -11.42
N ILE A 258 15.34 -10.44 -11.75
CA ILE A 258 14.35 -10.82 -12.76
C ILE A 258 14.15 -9.63 -13.69
N LYS A 259 14.00 -9.90 -15.01
CA LYS A 259 13.67 -8.84 -15.97
C LYS A 259 12.29 -8.28 -15.70
N PHE A 260 12.08 -6.99 -16.03
CA PHE A 260 10.80 -6.30 -15.80
C PHE A 260 9.62 -7.02 -16.47
N GLU A 261 9.79 -7.48 -17.71
CA GLU A 261 8.74 -8.20 -18.44
C GLU A 261 8.42 -9.55 -17.79
N ASP A 262 9.44 -10.33 -17.42
CA ASP A 262 9.28 -11.60 -16.72
C ASP A 262 8.65 -11.40 -15.34
N PHE A 263 9.04 -10.32 -14.63
CA PHE A 263 8.40 -9.95 -13.38
C PHE A 263 6.91 -9.67 -13.57
N ALA A 264 6.54 -8.87 -14.55
CA ALA A 264 5.15 -8.51 -14.80
C ALA A 264 4.29 -9.73 -15.18
N GLU A 265 4.87 -10.70 -15.92
CA GLU A 265 4.20 -11.96 -16.29
C GLU A 265 3.96 -12.86 -15.07
N HIS A 266 4.97 -13.00 -14.21
CA HIS A 266 4.97 -13.97 -13.11
C HIS A 266 4.49 -13.42 -11.77
N CYS A 267 4.59 -12.11 -11.54
CA CYS A 267 4.13 -11.46 -10.30
C CYS A 267 2.62 -11.28 -10.33
N LYS A 268 1.94 -11.90 -9.38
CA LYS A 268 0.48 -11.88 -9.27
C LYS A 268 -0.01 -10.86 -8.26
N TYR A 269 0.66 -10.73 -7.12
CA TYR A 269 0.32 -9.84 -6.03
C TYR A 269 1.47 -8.92 -5.66
N GLY A 270 1.17 -7.70 -5.28
CA GLY A 270 2.12 -6.74 -4.75
C GLY A 270 1.53 -5.96 -3.58
N PHE A 271 2.26 -5.89 -2.46
CA PHE A 271 1.80 -5.19 -1.25
C PHE A 271 2.92 -4.31 -0.70
N ILE A 272 2.53 -3.23 -0.05
CA ILE A 272 3.40 -2.36 0.74
C ILE A 272 2.82 -2.14 2.13
N LEU A 273 3.72 -1.94 3.10
CA LEU A 273 3.40 -1.74 4.50
C LEU A 273 3.36 -0.26 4.84
N LYS A 274 2.38 0.17 5.62
CA LYS A 274 2.45 1.43 6.37
C LYS A 274 2.81 1.13 7.81
N MET A 275 3.93 1.69 8.27
CA MET A 275 4.38 1.51 9.64
C MET A 275 3.55 2.31 10.63
N GLY A 276 3.35 1.76 11.81
CA GLY A 276 2.77 2.48 12.94
C GLY A 276 3.72 3.56 13.48
N GLU A 277 3.19 4.50 14.24
CA GLU A 277 3.97 5.62 14.81
C GLU A 277 5.06 5.13 15.79
N ASN A 278 4.89 3.95 16.37
CA ASN A 278 5.80 3.35 17.36
C ASN A 278 6.77 2.33 16.75
N ALA A 279 6.70 2.08 15.46
CA ALA A 279 7.55 1.11 14.79
C ALA A 279 9.01 1.60 14.75
N ARG A 280 9.84 1.12 15.67
CA ARG A 280 11.26 1.47 15.79
C ARG A 280 12.12 0.22 15.86
N MET A 281 13.30 0.29 15.26
CA MET A 281 14.31 -0.74 15.40
C MET A 281 15.06 -0.51 16.73
N GLY A 282 15.05 -1.50 17.63
CA GLY A 282 15.93 -1.55 18.80
C GLY A 282 15.49 -0.82 20.05
N GLU A 283 14.27 -0.30 20.12
CA GLU A 283 13.66 0.05 21.40
C GLU A 283 12.71 -1.09 21.81
N THR A 284 13.17 -2.01 22.66
CA THR A 284 12.23 -2.71 23.54
C THR A 284 11.38 -1.64 24.18
N VAL A 285 10.07 -1.69 23.96
CA VAL A 285 9.12 -0.83 24.66
C VAL A 285 9.29 -1.17 26.15
N LYS A 286 10.30 -0.58 26.82
CA LYS A 286 10.25 -0.43 28.26
C LYS A 286 8.99 0.36 28.46
N ALA A 287 8.06 -0.21 29.20
CA ALA A 287 6.89 0.46 29.69
C ALA A 287 7.35 1.74 30.42
N GLN A 288 7.66 2.77 29.63
CA GLN A 288 7.84 4.12 30.16
C GLN A 288 6.44 4.66 30.32
N SER A 289 6.10 4.75 31.60
CA SER A 289 4.98 5.56 32.11
C SER A 289 4.56 6.66 31.14
N ALA A 290 3.27 6.65 30.84
CA ALA A 290 2.47 7.69 30.23
C ALA A 290 3.13 9.09 30.26
N SER A 291 3.92 9.42 29.24
CA SER A 291 4.36 10.78 29.03
C SER A 291 4.57 11.01 27.53
N LEU A 292 3.61 11.79 26.98
CA LEU A 292 3.71 12.53 25.75
C LEU A 292 3.95 11.70 24.48
N HIS A 293 2.85 11.35 23.84
CA HIS A 293 2.86 10.95 22.42
C HIS A 293 3.66 11.98 21.63
N PRO A 294 4.65 11.56 20.81
CA PRO A 294 5.43 12.50 20.03
C PRO A 294 4.49 13.34 19.15
N VAL A 295 4.60 14.65 19.29
CA VAL A 295 3.90 15.59 18.42
C VAL A 295 4.43 15.38 17.01
N ARG A 296 3.59 14.92 16.10
CA ARG A 296 3.92 14.76 14.68
C ARG A 296 3.46 16.00 13.93
N THR A 297 4.33 16.61 13.17
CA THR A 297 3.94 17.66 12.24
C THR A 297 3.38 17.03 10.96
N ILE A 298 2.19 17.43 10.55
CA ILE A 298 1.62 17.08 9.27
C ILE A 298 1.37 18.35 8.44
N SER A 299 1.58 18.24 7.12
CA SER A 299 1.39 19.33 6.18
C SER A 299 0.70 18.82 4.93
N GLY A 300 -0.18 19.60 4.38
CA GLY A 300 -0.88 19.28 3.16
C GLY A 300 -1.28 20.54 2.42
N ALA A 301 -1.51 20.40 1.12
CA ALA A 301 -1.92 21.49 0.27
C ALA A 301 -2.93 21.03 -0.78
N ALA A 302 -3.61 22.01 -1.38
CA ALA A 302 -4.52 21.77 -2.49
C ALA A 302 -4.45 22.91 -3.51
N SER A 303 -4.95 22.63 -4.70
CA SER A 303 -5.13 23.61 -5.75
C SER A 303 -6.42 23.34 -6.52
N LEU A 304 -7.00 24.38 -7.07
CA LEU A 304 -8.21 24.33 -7.86
C LEU A 304 -7.91 24.86 -9.25
N ASP A 305 -8.20 24.07 -10.27
CA ASP A 305 -7.99 24.45 -11.66
C ASP A 305 -9.33 24.37 -12.40
N TYR A 306 -9.66 25.39 -13.20
CA TYR A 306 -10.89 25.42 -14.00
C TYR A 306 -10.58 25.27 -15.48
N LEU A 307 -11.49 24.64 -16.21
CA LEU A 307 -11.41 24.51 -17.67
C LEU A 307 -11.66 25.91 -18.33
N ASP A 308 -10.70 26.38 -19.09
CA ASP A 308 -10.71 27.68 -19.76
C ASP A 308 -10.60 27.59 -21.30
N GLY A 309 -10.99 26.43 -21.86
CA GLY A 309 -10.95 26.19 -23.30
C GLY A 309 -10.10 24.98 -23.68
N GLU A 310 -9.50 25.04 -24.85
CA GLU A 310 -8.65 23.97 -25.41
C GLU A 310 -7.29 24.54 -25.82
N GLU A 311 -6.25 23.75 -25.71
CA GLU A 311 -4.91 24.02 -26.25
C GLU A 311 -4.92 23.88 -27.79
N ALA A 312 -3.85 24.30 -28.45
CA ALA A 312 -3.72 24.23 -29.90
C ALA A 312 -3.77 22.78 -30.47
N ASP A 313 -3.47 21.80 -29.66
CA ASP A 313 -3.54 20.37 -29.99
C ASP A 313 -4.90 19.72 -29.68
N GLY A 314 -5.88 20.50 -29.20
CA GLY A 314 -7.21 20.04 -28.82
C GLY A 314 -7.31 19.46 -27.40
N SER A 315 -6.24 19.51 -26.63
CA SER A 315 -6.27 19.11 -25.22
C SER A 315 -6.97 20.17 -24.34
N PRO A 316 -7.61 19.77 -23.22
CA PRO A 316 -8.28 20.72 -22.34
C PRO A 316 -7.28 21.64 -21.65
N LEU A 317 -7.52 22.96 -21.77
CA LEU A 317 -6.72 24.00 -21.10
C LEU A 317 -7.28 24.26 -19.71
N PHE A 318 -6.56 23.85 -18.67
CA PHE A 318 -6.88 24.17 -17.28
C PHE A 318 -6.06 25.35 -16.78
N ARG A 319 -6.73 26.28 -16.06
CA ARG A 319 -6.08 27.42 -15.41
C ARG A 319 -6.29 27.42 -13.92
N ARG A 320 -5.23 27.78 -13.18
CA ARG A 320 -5.25 27.89 -11.73
C ARG A 320 -6.21 28.97 -11.25
N SER A 321 -7.12 28.59 -10.35
CA SER A 321 -7.97 29.56 -9.63
C SER A 321 -7.23 30.11 -8.42
N ALA A 322 -7.28 31.40 -8.22
CA ALA A 322 -6.87 32.01 -6.96
C ALA A 322 -7.83 31.58 -5.85
N MET A 323 -7.28 31.35 -4.66
CA MET A 323 -8.04 31.00 -3.47
C MET A 323 -7.55 31.84 -2.29
N THR A 324 -8.46 32.38 -1.50
CA THR A 324 -8.15 33.23 -0.36
C THR A 324 -8.70 32.63 0.91
N LEU A 325 -7.88 32.56 1.95
CA LEU A 325 -8.27 32.11 3.27
C LEU A 325 -9.27 33.11 3.89
N THR A 326 -10.44 32.61 4.27
CA THR A 326 -11.51 33.42 4.87
C THR A 326 -11.70 33.15 6.37
N GLY A 327 -11.07 32.12 6.90
CA GLY A 327 -11.02 31.79 8.34
C GLY A 327 -10.94 30.28 8.56
N ALA A 328 -10.30 29.85 9.62
CA ALA A 328 -10.31 28.48 10.17
C ALA A 328 -10.15 27.34 9.13
N GLY A 329 -9.28 27.53 8.11
CA GLY A 329 -9.06 26.53 7.05
C GLY A 329 -10.10 26.58 5.93
N VAL A 330 -10.90 27.63 5.84
CA VAL A 330 -11.88 27.83 4.77
C VAL A 330 -11.30 28.75 3.70
N TYR A 331 -11.19 28.26 2.49
CA TYR A 331 -10.71 28.98 1.32
C TYR A 331 -11.85 29.25 0.34
N ARG A 332 -11.94 30.46 -0.14
CA ARG A 332 -12.86 30.80 -1.23
C ARG A 332 -12.11 30.89 -2.54
N ALA A 333 -12.64 30.26 -3.55
CA ALA A 333 -12.19 30.46 -4.93
C ALA A 333 -12.54 31.89 -5.39
N THR A 334 -11.52 32.68 -5.70
CA THR A 334 -11.57 34.08 -6.09
C THR A 334 -10.95 34.30 -7.46
N GLY A 335 -11.01 35.52 -7.98
CA GLY A 335 -10.36 35.86 -9.24
C GLY A 335 -11.22 35.62 -10.49
N ARG A 336 -12.42 35.01 -10.33
CA ARG A 336 -13.40 34.87 -11.40
C ARG A 336 -14.82 34.72 -10.86
N ASP A 337 -15.80 34.99 -11.72
CA ASP A 337 -17.19 34.60 -11.48
C ASP A 337 -17.41 33.14 -11.90
N TRP A 338 -17.67 32.29 -10.92
CA TRP A 338 -18.03 30.90 -11.15
C TRP A 338 -19.46 30.79 -11.64
N GLN A 339 -19.70 29.94 -12.65
CA GLN A 339 -21.01 29.75 -13.24
C GLN A 339 -21.46 28.29 -13.16
N THR A 340 -22.76 28.08 -13.16
CA THR A 340 -23.36 26.77 -13.35
C THR A 340 -22.89 26.17 -14.68
N GLY A 341 -22.50 24.88 -14.67
CA GLY A 341 -21.92 24.20 -15.84
C GLY A 341 -20.39 24.27 -15.91
N GLN A 342 -19.73 25.14 -15.14
CA GLN A 342 -18.27 25.25 -15.14
C GLN A 342 -17.62 23.94 -14.73
N LEU A 343 -16.62 23.54 -15.52
CA LEU A 343 -15.77 22.37 -15.23
C LEU A 343 -14.51 22.78 -14.47
N PHE A 344 -14.10 21.94 -13.51
CA PHE A 344 -12.90 22.18 -12.68
C PHE A 344 -12.29 20.88 -12.20
N GLN A 345 -11.04 20.96 -11.79
CA GLN A 345 -10.31 19.90 -11.09
C GLN A 345 -9.81 20.42 -9.74
N LEU A 346 -9.77 19.53 -8.76
CA LEU A 346 -9.13 19.76 -7.47
C LEU A 346 -7.92 18.85 -7.39
N ALA A 347 -6.73 19.40 -7.17
CA ALA A 347 -5.56 18.60 -6.83
C ALA A 347 -5.20 18.79 -5.36
N ALA A 348 -4.91 17.71 -4.66
CA ALA A 348 -4.49 17.71 -3.26
C ALA A 348 -3.29 16.80 -3.03
N TRP A 349 -2.39 17.18 -2.14
CA TRP A 349 -1.19 16.42 -1.83
C TRP A 349 -0.74 16.59 -0.38
N ALA A 350 -0.01 15.61 0.13
CA ALA A 350 0.70 15.70 1.39
C ALA A 350 2.13 16.16 1.15
N GLU A 351 2.73 16.89 2.11
CA GLU A 351 4.14 17.29 2.04
C GLU A 351 5.08 16.29 2.75
N GLN A 352 4.51 15.22 3.34
CA GLN A 352 5.25 14.11 3.95
C GLN A 352 4.61 12.76 3.60
N HIS A 353 5.38 11.68 3.79
CA HIS A 353 4.91 10.31 3.53
C HIS A 353 3.79 9.88 4.48
N GLY A 354 2.84 9.14 3.93
CA GLY A 354 1.91 8.33 4.69
C GLY A 354 0.78 9.09 5.37
N LEU A 355 0.24 10.14 4.76
CA LEU A 355 -1.05 10.72 5.14
C LEU A 355 -2.20 10.08 4.39
N TYR A 356 -3.37 10.09 5.01
CA TYR A 356 -4.63 9.78 4.36
C TYR A 356 -5.32 11.06 3.92
N LEU A 357 -5.84 11.04 2.71
CA LEU A 357 -6.66 12.12 2.14
C LEU A 357 -8.07 11.61 1.91
N TYR A 358 -9.06 12.40 2.32
CA TYR A 358 -10.46 12.16 2.00
C TYR A 358 -11.06 13.42 1.44
N VAL A 359 -11.82 13.30 0.33
CA VAL A 359 -12.48 14.46 -0.30
C VAL A 359 -13.92 14.11 -0.60
N PHE A 360 -14.82 14.98 -0.12
CA PHE A 360 -16.24 14.95 -0.46
C PHE A 360 -16.77 16.38 -0.66
N SER A 361 -17.87 16.52 -1.34
CA SER A 361 -18.52 17.80 -1.52
C SER A 361 -19.97 17.79 -1.03
N ILE A 362 -20.45 18.97 -0.71
CA ILE A 362 -21.87 19.27 -0.45
C ILE A 362 -22.28 20.37 -1.40
N ASP A 363 -23.31 20.11 -2.20
CA ASP A 363 -23.87 21.08 -3.15
C ASP A 363 -24.95 21.96 -2.50
N PRO A 364 -25.47 23.00 -3.18
CA PRO A 364 -26.53 23.85 -2.64
C PRO A 364 -27.86 23.14 -2.33
N THR A 365 -28.04 21.90 -2.83
CA THR A 365 -29.23 21.09 -2.52
C THR A 365 -28.99 20.13 -1.32
N GLU A 366 -27.88 20.31 -0.60
CA GLU A 366 -27.40 19.44 0.48
C GLU A 366 -27.12 18.00 -0.01
N THR A 367 -26.89 17.78 -1.31
CA THR A 367 -26.46 16.50 -1.83
C THR A 367 -24.96 16.30 -1.61
N ILE A 368 -24.59 15.13 -1.12
CA ILE A 368 -23.22 14.78 -0.76
C ILE A 368 -22.63 13.83 -1.80
N HIS A 369 -21.43 14.17 -2.26
CA HIS A 369 -20.65 13.35 -3.18
C HIS A 369 -19.26 13.06 -2.61
N VAL A 370 -18.92 11.78 -2.48
CA VAL A 370 -17.56 11.36 -2.13
C VAL A 370 -16.73 11.29 -3.40
N HIS A 371 -15.57 11.96 -3.40
CA HIS A 371 -14.69 12.07 -4.56
C HIS A 371 -13.36 11.33 -4.38
N TRP A 372 -12.90 11.17 -3.13
CA TRP A 372 -11.63 10.51 -2.83
C TRP A 372 -11.67 9.84 -1.44
N PRO A 373 -11.18 8.60 -1.26
CA PRO A 373 -10.66 7.73 -2.32
C PRO A 373 -11.75 7.35 -3.33
N ARG A 374 -11.34 7.07 -4.56
CA ARG A 374 -12.29 6.66 -5.60
C ARG A 374 -12.64 5.19 -5.41
N SER A 375 -13.92 4.91 -5.38
CA SER A 375 -14.43 3.56 -5.25
C SER A 375 -15.67 3.40 -6.12
N PHE A 376 -15.67 2.41 -7.00
CA PHE A 376 -16.86 1.98 -7.73
C PHE A 376 -16.82 0.48 -7.98
N ARG A 377 -17.97 -0.15 -8.02
CA ARG A 377 -18.13 -1.56 -8.39
C ARG A 377 -18.67 -1.68 -9.81
N VAL A 378 -18.08 -2.56 -10.60
CA VAL A 378 -18.56 -2.86 -11.96
C VAL A 378 -19.73 -3.84 -11.88
N SER A 379 -19.70 -4.77 -10.91
CA SER A 379 -20.79 -5.72 -10.63
C SER A 379 -20.60 -6.32 -9.24
N ASP A 380 -21.58 -7.13 -8.78
CA ASP A 380 -21.47 -7.86 -7.50
C ASP A 380 -20.30 -8.87 -7.47
N ARG A 381 -19.73 -9.21 -8.65
CA ARG A 381 -18.63 -10.19 -8.78
C ARG A 381 -17.30 -9.56 -9.14
N PHE A 382 -17.29 -8.30 -9.61
CA PHE A 382 -16.07 -7.61 -10.00
C PHE A 382 -16.02 -6.24 -9.31
N SER A 383 -15.02 -6.07 -8.45
CA SER A 383 -14.63 -4.75 -7.97
C SER A 383 -14.12 -3.95 -9.18
N GLY A 384 -14.63 -2.75 -9.33
CA GLY A 384 -14.09 -1.79 -10.28
C GLY A 384 -12.82 -1.18 -9.72
N LEU A 385 -12.92 0.06 -9.24
CA LEU A 385 -11.85 0.78 -8.57
C LEU A 385 -12.12 0.78 -7.06
N ASN A 386 -11.13 0.40 -6.27
CA ASN A 386 -11.15 0.51 -4.79
C ASN A 386 -9.82 1.14 -4.35
N GLU A 387 -9.71 2.45 -4.45
CA GLU A 387 -8.47 3.15 -4.10
C GLU A 387 -8.34 3.33 -2.59
N SER A 388 -7.11 3.28 -2.13
CA SER A 388 -6.74 3.68 -0.78
C SER A 388 -6.71 5.20 -0.65
N ALA A 389 -7.16 5.71 0.47
CA ALA A 389 -6.98 7.12 0.84
C ALA A 389 -5.51 7.48 1.15
N LEU A 390 -4.63 6.51 1.25
CA LEU A 390 -3.23 6.66 1.65
C LEU A 390 -2.41 7.34 0.54
N LEU A 391 -1.81 8.48 0.87
CA LEU A 391 -0.82 9.18 0.06
C LEU A 391 0.57 8.78 0.54
N LEU A 392 1.26 7.93 -0.22
CA LEU A 392 2.62 7.49 0.15
C LEU A 392 3.68 8.50 -0.25
N ASP A 393 3.45 9.20 -1.34
CA ASP A 393 4.43 10.09 -1.92
C ASP A 393 4.13 11.56 -1.67
N PRO A 394 5.03 12.32 -1.03
CA PRO A 394 4.81 13.72 -0.73
C PRO A 394 4.76 14.64 -1.95
N GLN A 395 5.27 14.21 -3.09
CA GLN A 395 5.26 15.01 -4.32
C GLN A 395 4.09 14.67 -5.24
N ALA A 396 3.44 13.55 -5.00
CA ALA A 396 2.36 13.07 -5.84
C ALA A 396 1.03 13.74 -5.49
N ARG A 397 0.27 14.10 -6.53
CA ARG A 397 -1.00 14.82 -6.42
C ARG A 397 -2.17 13.88 -6.68
N ALA A 398 -3.12 13.89 -5.78
CA ALA A 398 -4.43 13.31 -6.02
C ALA A 398 -5.26 14.31 -6.82
N THR A 399 -5.43 14.07 -8.12
CA THR A 399 -6.28 14.88 -8.99
C THR A 399 -7.69 14.34 -8.98
N ILE A 400 -8.65 15.17 -8.70
CA ILE A 400 -10.03 14.83 -8.44
C ILE A 400 -10.94 15.51 -9.48
N PRO A 401 -11.73 14.73 -10.21
CA PRO A 401 -12.04 13.30 -10.05
C PRO A 401 -11.00 12.36 -10.66
N GLY A 402 -10.11 12.83 -11.48
CA GLY A 402 -9.02 12.12 -12.15
C GLY A 402 -8.32 13.02 -13.17
N PRO A 403 -7.15 12.59 -13.71
CA PRO A 403 -6.35 13.42 -14.62
C PRO A 403 -7.10 13.86 -15.88
N ASP A 404 -7.85 12.92 -16.47
CA ASP A 404 -8.57 13.12 -17.70
C ASP A 404 -10.07 13.44 -17.49
N GLN A 405 -10.43 13.83 -16.27
CA GLN A 405 -11.82 14.09 -15.87
C GLN A 405 -11.95 15.44 -15.19
N ALA A 406 -13.15 15.96 -15.12
CA ALA A 406 -13.46 17.21 -14.42
C ALA A 406 -14.77 17.11 -13.64
N LEU A 407 -14.82 17.77 -12.49
CA LEU A 407 -16.05 18.02 -11.75
C LEU A 407 -16.82 19.13 -12.44
N ARG A 408 -18.15 19.09 -12.30
CA ARG A 408 -19.04 20.13 -12.86
C ARG A 408 -19.82 20.79 -11.73
N LEU A 409 -19.94 22.11 -11.77
CA LEU A 409 -20.88 22.86 -10.92
C LEU A 409 -22.29 22.69 -11.48
N ASN A 410 -23.10 21.84 -10.88
CA ASN A 410 -24.44 21.55 -11.39
C ASN A 410 -25.52 22.50 -10.86
N GLN A 411 -25.24 23.21 -9.75
CA GLN A 411 -26.18 24.06 -9.05
C GLN A 411 -25.60 25.44 -8.79
N SER A 412 -26.43 26.49 -8.92
CA SER A 412 -26.08 27.85 -8.46
C SER A 412 -26.10 27.91 -6.92
N GLY A 413 -25.21 28.71 -6.35
CA GLY A 413 -25.05 28.84 -4.90
C GLY A 413 -23.68 28.32 -4.42
N TYR A 414 -23.58 28.07 -3.12
CA TYR A 414 -22.34 27.65 -2.50
C TYR A 414 -22.14 26.14 -2.63
N ASN A 415 -21.17 25.77 -3.45
CA ASN A 415 -20.66 24.39 -3.55
C ASN A 415 -19.43 24.26 -2.65
N THR A 416 -19.43 23.31 -1.73
CA THR A 416 -18.42 23.19 -0.69
C THR A 416 -17.68 21.86 -0.81
N LEU A 417 -16.36 21.92 -0.99
CA LEU A 417 -15.47 20.75 -1.01
C LEU A 417 -14.75 20.63 0.35
N TYR A 418 -14.84 19.49 0.96
CA TYR A 418 -14.16 19.15 2.21
C TYR A 418 -12.98 18.24 1.89
N LEU A 419 -11.78 18.63 2.34
CA LEU A 419 -10.56 17.86 2.26
C LEU A 419 -10.13 17.53 3.70
N LEU A 420 -10.07 16.25 4.04
CA LEU A 420 -9.63 15.80 5.35
C LEU A 420 -8.26 15.13 5.19
N PHE A 421 -7.24 15.74 5.76
CA PHE A 421 -5.90 15.15 5.85
C PHE A 421 -5.74 14.49 7.21
N ALA A 422 -5.42 13.21 7.25
CA ALA A 422 -5.37 12.47 8.49
C ALA A 422 -4.07 11.66 8.62
N ALA A 423 -3.49 11.63 9.82
CA ALA A 423 -2.34 10.77 10.12
C ALA A 423 -2.74 9.29 10.27
N LYS A 424 -4.02 9.02 10.51
CA LYS A 424 -4.60 7.67 10.67
C LYS A 424 -5.74 7.47 9.70
N GLU A 425 -6.02 6.22 9.34
CA GLU A 425 -7.18 5.87 8.52
C GLU A 425 -8.48 6.33 9.17
N VAL A 426 -9.37 6.91 8.36
CA VAL A 426 -10.73 7.29 8.76
C VAL A 426 -11.69 6.21 8.24
N LYS A 427 -12.16 5.38 9.15
CA LYS A 427 -13.16 4.36 8.82
C LYS A 427 -14.55 5.00 8.62
N HIS A 428 -15.33 4.42 7.71
CA HIS A 428 -16.71 4.82 7.48
C HIS A 428 -16.90 6.28 7.01
N LEU A 429 -16.04 6.76 6.10
CA LEU A 429 -16.14 8.11 5.53
C LEU A 429 -17.54 8.39 4.97
N ASP A 430 -18.14 7.45 4.25
CA ASP A 430 -19.49 7.58 3.66
C ASP A 430 -20.54 7.89 4.72
N PHE A 431 -20.44 7.24 5.88
CA PHE A 431 -21.33 7.50 7.02
C PHE A 431 -21.09 8.91 7.61
N ILE A 432 -19.81 9.31 7.77
CA ILE A 432 -19.44 10.65 8.26
C ILE A 432 -19.96 11.71 7.29
N ALA A 433 -19.70 11.55 6.00
CA ALA A 433 -20.16 12.47 4.96
C ALA A 433 -21.70 12.57 4.94
N ALA A 434 -22.41 11.43 4.98
CA ALA A 434 -23.88 11.42 5.03
C ALA A 434 -24.45 12.15 6.25
N LYS A 435 -23.80 12.03 7.41
CA LYS A 435 -24.18 12.69 8.65
C LYS A 435 -23.94 14.20 8.67
N MET A 436 -23.08 14.73 7.76
CA MET A 436 -22.87 16.17 7.63
C MET A 436 -24.17 16.94 7.35
N ARG A 437 -25.13 16.30 6.69
CA ARG A 437 -26.44 16.88 6.40
C ARG A 437 -27.26 17.19 7.68
N ASP A 438 -27.10 16.33 8.68
CA ASP A 438 -27.84 16.44 9.95
C ASP A 438 -27.22 17.49 10.89
N CYS A 439 -26.05 18.02 10.53
CA CYS A 439 -25.32 18.97 11.36
C CYS A 439 -25.62 20.41 11.01
N THR A 440 -25.73 21.27 12.03
CA THR A 440 -25.98 22.72 11.86
C THR A 440 -24.73 23.54 12.16
N GLY A 441 -24.67 24.75 11.64
CA GLY A 441 -23.58 25.69 11.87
C GLY A 441 -22.68 25.89 10.66
N ASP A 442 -21.56 26.57 10.89
CA ASP A 442 -20.53 26.77 9.88
C ASP A 442 -19.81 25.46 9.54
N TYR A 443 -19.00 25.47 8.49
CA TYR A 443 -18.32 24.28 7.96
C TYR A 443 -17.50 23.53 9.02
N ARG A 444 -16.81 24.26 9.89
CA ARG A 444 -15.98 23.64 10.93
C ARG A 444 -16.83 23.04 12.06
N LYS A 445 -17.87 23.74 12.48
CA LYS A 445 -18.77 23.23 13.53
C LYS A 445 -19.47 21.95 13.10
N ARG A 446 -19.88 21.84 11.82
CA ARG A 446 -20.42 20.60 11.27
C ARG A 446 -19.44 19.44 11.42
N LEU A 447 -18.15 19.66 11.08
CA LEU A 447 -17.11 18.64 11.25
C LEU A 447 -16.81 18.36 12.72
N GLU A 448 -16.74 19.37 13.57
CA GLU A 448 -16.49 19.21 15.02
C GLU A 448 -17.58 18.40 15.70
N SER A 449 -18.83 18.53 15.30
CA SER A 449 -19.94 17.75 15.87
C SER A 449 -19.85 16.24 15.52
N LEU A 450 -19.20 15.89 14.42
CA LEU A 450 -19.06 14.50 13.96
C LEU A 450 -17.73 13.88 14.35
N LEU A 451 -16.66 14.62 14.22
CA LEU A 451 -15.28 14.14 14.36
C LEU A 451 -14.67 14.48 15.73
N GLY A 452 -15.21 15.53 16.39
CA GLY A 452 -14.87 15.88 17.77
C GLY A 452 -13.37 15.92 18.05
N LYS A 453 -12.94 15.10 19.01
CA LYS A 453 -11.54 14.99 19.44
C LYS A 453 -10.56 14.50 18.36
N HIS A 454 -11.04 13.93 17.25
CA HIS A 454 -10.18 13.47 16.16
C HIS A 454 -9.64 14.62 15.32
N LEU A 455 -10.27 15.80 15.38
CA LEU A 455 -9.76 17.00 14.74
C LEU A 455 -8.61 17.61 15.55
N VAL A 456 -7.56 18.03 14.85
CA VAL A 456 -6.49 18.82 15.44
C VAL A 456 -7.09 20.15 15.92
N PRO A 457 -6.82 20.59 17.17
CA PRO A 457 -7.26 21.88 17.66
C PRO A 457 -6.80 23.02 16.75
N LEU A 458 -7.67 24.02 16.53
CA LEU A 458 -7.37 25.11 15.60
C LEU A 458 -6.10 25.88 15.98
N ALA A 459 -5.81 25.99 17.28
CA ALA A 459 -4.59 26.64 17.78
C ALA A 459 -3.29 25.89 17.39
N ASP A 460 -3.39 24.60 17.06
CA ASP A 460 -2.25 23.77 16.66
C ASP A 460 -2.13 23.68 15.12
N ILE A 461 -2.95 24.44 14.35
CA ILE A 461 -2.93 24.46 12.89
C ILE A 461 -2.55 25.85 12.37
N ARG A 462 -1.58 25.90 11.49
CA ARG A 462 -1.23 27.10 10.73
C ARG A 462 -1.69 26.93 9.29
N PHE A 463 -2.63 27.76 8.84
CA PHE A 463 -3.07 27.87 7.46
C PHE A 463 -2.33 28.97 6.73
N GLU A 464 -2.03 28.78 5.43
CA GLU A 464 -1.45 29.81 4.58
C GLU A 464 -2.54 30.70 3.99
N ALA A 465 -2.28 32.00 3.87
CA ALA A 465 -3.28 32.98 3.43
C ALA A 465 -3.55 32.94 1.92
N ASP A 466 -2.47 32.72 1.13
CA ASP A 466 -2.47 32.92 -0.33
C ASP A 466 -2.63 31.62 -1.13
N ARG A 467 -2.54 30.49 -0.46
CA ARG A 467 -2.76 29.17 -1.06
C ARG A 467 -3.43 28.22 -0.05
N PRO A 468 -4.26 27.30 -0.49
CA PRO A 468 -4.80 26.26 0.39
C PRO A 468 -3.70 25.31 0.83
N ALA A 469 -3.09 25.63 1.96
CA ALA A 469 -2.07 24.80 2.58
C ALA A 469 -2.11 24.97 4.10
N PHE A 470 -1.62 23.95 4.80
CA PHE A 470 -1.53 23.96 6.24
C PHE A 470 -0.29 23.21 6.74
N THR A 471 0.12 23.58 7.94
CA THR A 471 1.02 22.79 8.80
C THR A 471 0.36 22.65 10.17
N ALA A 472 0.35 21.46 10.73
CA ALA A 472 -0.33 21.17 11.98
C ALA A 472 0.48 20.22 12.88
N ALA A 473 0.37 20.44 14.18
CA ALA A 473 0.93 19.55 15.19
C ALA A 473 -0.15 18.54 15.63
N THR A 474 0.05 17.26 15.33
CA THR A 474 -0.90 16.19 15.71
C THR A 474 -0.55 15.56 17.04
N ARG A 475 -1.57 15.02 17.72
CA ARG A 475 -1.48 14.26 18.96
C ARG A 475 -2.24 12.94 18.81
N SER A 476 -2.20 12.08 19.83
CA SER A 476 -2.90 10.77 19.78
C SER A 476 -4.38 10.88 19.43
N ASP A 477 -5.05 11.91 19.92
CA ASP A 477 -6.49 12.11 19.74
C ASP A 477 -6.81 13.08 18.60
N GLY A 478 -6.02 14.16 18.41
CA GLY A 478 -6.17 15.11 17.31
C GLY A 478 -5.21 14.80 16.17
N TYR A 479 -5.67 14.05 15.17
CA TYR A 479 -4.83 13.57 14.06
C TYR A 479 -5.35 13.95 12.68
N MET A 480 -6.44 14.71 12.61
CA MET A 480 -7.09 15.09 11.35
C MET A 480 -7.19 16.59 11.19
N VAL A 481 -6.80 17.11 10.05
CA VAL A 481 -6.90 18.53 9.67
C VAL A 481 -7.90 18.68 8.53
N PRO A 482 -9.00 19.38 8.73
CA PRO A 482 -9.92 19.73 7.67
C PRO A 482 -9.45 21.00 6.94
N MET A 483 -9.56 20.98 5.62
CA MET A 483 -9.49 22.13 4.74
C MET A 483 -10.78 22.19 3.92
N VAL A 484 -11.33 23.37 3.75
CA VAL A 484 -12.59 23.55 3.04
C VAL A 484 -12.40 24.52 1.88
N VAL A 485 -12.86 24.14 0.69
CA VAL A 485 -12.85 25.00 -0.49
C VAL A 485 -14.30 25.32 -0.89
N VAL A 486 -14.60 26.61 -1.03
CA VAL A 486 -15.94 27.09 -1.33
C VAL A 486 -15.95 27.79 -2.69
N LEU A 487 -16.83 27.31 -3.58
CA LEU A 487 -17.12 27.91 -4.86
C LEU A 487 -18.55 28.48 -4.82
N ASN A 488 -18.71 29.74 -5.21
CA ASN A 488 -20.03 30.37 -5.31
C ASN A 488 -20.44 30.47 -6.79
N ALA A 489 -21.22 29.51 -7.25
CA ALA A 489 -21.71 29.49 -8.64
C ALA A 489 -22.92 30.41 -8.85
N ARG A 490 -22.90 31.15 -9.93
CA ARG A 490 -24.05 31.96 -10.43
C ARG A 490 -24.70 31.24 -11.62
N ASN A 491 -25.96 31.55 -11.87
CA ASN A 491 -26.66 31.09 -13.07
C ASN A 491 -26.13 31.75 -14.31
#